data_021050a378460fba2030ebf70624c0c4
#
_entry.id   021050a378460fba2030ebf70624c0c4
#
_cell.length_a   1.000
_cell.length_b   1.000
_cell.length_c   1.000
_cell.angle_alpha   90.00
_cell.angle_beta   90.00
_cell.angle_gamma   90.00
#
_symmetry.space_group_name_H-M   'P 1'
#
loop_
_entity.id
_entity.type
_entity.pdbx_description
1 polymer ?
#
loop_
_entity_poly.entity_id
_entity_poly.type
_entity_poly.pdbx_seq_one_letter_code
_entity_poly.pdbx_strand_id
1 'polypeptide(L)'
;MKAASDFIAVILFFLTYILTKNIIWATSVAVVAGIAQAAFLWWKFRKLETMQWVSLLLIIVFGGATILTGNRTFIMWKPTLLFWIGAIAILISNIIKKNGLQALLGKEISLPNAVWKKLAISWMFFLIIMGFVNLAVAYPFSAEREAVWNNYKFFGAIPLTFLFSLAQVIYLNRYLPKENKND
;
A
#
# COMPACT_ATOMS: atom_id res chain seq x y z
N MET A 1 21.83 -2.10 9.81
CA MET A 1 21.25 -3.39 10.27
C MET A 1 19.72 -3.45 10.27
N LYS A 2 18.99 -2.32 10.28
CA LYS A 2 17.50 -2.33 10.22
C LYS A 2 16.96 -2.79 8.85
N ALA A 3 17.55 -2.35 7.74
CA ALA A 3 17.08 -2.70 6.40
C ALA A 3 17.16 -4.21 6.07
N ALA A 4 18.17 -4.92 6.59
CA ALA A 4 18.31 -6.35 6.32
C ALA A 4 17.23 -7.21 7.00
N SER A 5 16.71 -6.76 8.16
CA SER A 5 15.64 -7.48 8.85
C SER A 5 14.30 -7.37 8.11
N ASP A 6 14.06 -6.26 7.41
CA ASP A 6 12.77 -6.02 6.74
C ASP A 6 12.55 -6.96 5.54
N PHE A 7 13.64 -7.56 5.02
CA PHE A 7 13.58 -8.51 3.90
C PHE A 7 13.45 -9.97 4.31
N ILE A 8 13.60 -10.31 5.60
CA ILE A 8 13.59 -11.71 6.06
C ILE A 8 12.27 -12.41 5.70
N ALA A 9 11.13 -11.78 5.97
CA ALA A 9 9.82 -12.35 5.65
C ALA A 9 9.64 -12.57 4.14
N VAL A 10 10.16 -11.65 3.31
CA VAL A 10 10.11 -11.74 1.85
C VAL A 10 11.00 -12.88 1.34
N ILE A 11 12.20 -13.01 1.87
CA ILE A 11 13.13 -14.10 1.51
C ILE A 11 12.53 -15.46 1.89
N LEU A 12 11.97 -15.57 3.10
CA LEU A 12 11.31 -16.80 3.57
C LEU A 12 10.08 -17.14 2.72
N PHE A 13 9.32 -16.15 2.29
CA PHE A 13 8.21 -16.34 1.36
C PHE A 13 8.70 -16.99 0.05
N PHE A 14 9.70 -16.39 -0.59
CA PHE A 14 10.20 -16.89 -1.87
C PHE A 14 10.84 -18.27 -1.74
N LEU A 15 11.65 -18.52 -0.70
CA LEU A 15 12.24 -19.81 -0.44
C LEU A 15 11.16 -20.90 -0.26
N THR A 16 10.16 -20.62 0.59
CA THR A 16 9.05 -21.55 0.81
C THR A 16 8.26 -21.78 -0.47
N TYR A 17 8.01 -20.74 -1.26
CA TYR A 17 7.29 -20.86 -2.52
C TYR A 17 8.06 -21.71 -3.56
N ILE A 18 9.37 -21.52 -3.68
CA ILE A 18 10.21 -22.30 -4.58
C ILE A 18 10.20 -23.78 -4.20
N LEU A 19 10.29 -24.09 -2.90
CA LEU A 19 10.33 -25.45 -2.38
C LEU A 19 8.98 -26.17 -2.45
N THR A 20 7.91 -25.48 -2.07
CA THR A 20 6.58 -26.12 -1.93
C THR A 20 5.68 -25.92 -3.14
N LYS A 21 5.99 -24.97 -4.03
CA LYS A 21 5.11 -24.49 -5.13
C LYS A 21 3.70 -24.14 -4.67
N ASN A 22 3.52 -23.89 -3.37
CA ASN A 22 2.23 -23.63 -2.76
C ASN A 22 2.25 -22.24 -2.09
N ILE A 23 1.42 -21.35 -2.64
CA ILE A 23 1.35 -19.96 -2.18
C ILE A 23 0.79 -19.83 -0.75
N ILE A 24 -0.07 -20.77 -0.33
CA ILE A 24 -0.66 -20.76 1.01
C ILE A 24 0.43 -21.03 2.05
N TRP A 25 1.26 -22.06 1.84
CA TRP A 25 2.40 -22.35 2.71
C TRP A 25 3.41 -21.20 2.74
N ALA A 26 3.76 -20.66 1.57
CA ALA A 26 4.68 -19.52 1.48
C ALA A 26 4.15 -18.29 2.24
N THR A 27 2.86 -17.99 2.08
CA THR A 27 2.21 -16.88 2.78
C THR A 27 2.14 -17.13 4.28
N SER A 28 1.83 -18.37 4.70
CA SER A 28 1.80 -18.73 6.13
C SER A 28 3.15 -18.51 6.81
N VAL A 29 4.23 -18.96 6.17
CA VAL A 29 5.60 -18.75 6.68
C VAL A 29 5.94 -17.26 6.74
N ALA A 30 5.59 -16.50 5.72
CA ALA A 30 5.83 -15.05 5.70
C ALA A 30 5.05 -14.31 6.81
N VAL A 31 3.79 -14.69 7.05
CA VAL A 31 2.96 -14.13 8.13
C VAL A 31 3.58 -14.41 9.50
N VAL A 32 3.95 -15.66 9.76
CA VAL A 32 4.58 -16.06 11.02
C VAL A 32 5.92 -15.33 11.22
N ALA A 33 6.74 -15.27 10.18
CA ALA A 33 8.02 -14.55 10.22
C ALA A 33 7.83 -13.05 10.48
N GLY A 34 6.86 -12.41 9.81
CA GLY A 34 6.55 -10.99 10.00
C GLY A 34 6.06 -10.67 11.41
N ILE A 35 5.19 -11.52 11.97
CA ILE A 35 4.72 -11.39 13.36
C ILE A 35 5.88 -11.58 14.34
N ALA A 36 6.70 -12.61 14.15
CA ALA A 36 7.86 -12.89 15.01
C ALA A 36 8.87 -11.74 14.96
N GLN A 37 9.13 -11.20 13.77
CA GLN A 37 10.00 -10.04 13.58
C GLN A 37 9.46 -8.80 14.30
N ALA A 38 8.17 -8.49 14.16
CA ALA A 38 7.54 -7.35 14.83
C ALA A 38 7.58 -7.51 16.37
N ALA A 39 7.29 -8.73 16.87
CA ALA A 39 7.38 -9.04 18.29
C ALA A 39 8.81 -8.88 18.82
N PHE A 40 9.82 -9.36 18.10
CA PHE A 40 11.22 -9.21 18.45
C PHE A 40 11.66 -7.75 18.48
N LEU A 41 11.28 -6.95 17.46
CA LEU A 41 11.60 -5.53 17.41
C LEU A 41 10.92 -4.77 18.55
N TRP A 42 9.67 -5.09 18.86
CA TRP A 42 8.96 -4.50 19.97
C TRP A 42 9.58 -4.85 21.32
N TRP A 43 9.96 -6.11 21.50
CA TRP A 43 10.65 -6.56 22.73
C TRP A 43 11.98 -5.85 22.93
N LYS A 44 12.78 -5.72 21.85
CA LYS A 44 14.15 -5.15 21.92
C LYS A 44 14.15 -3.62 22.01
N PHE A 45 13.28 -2.95 21.24
CA PHE A 45 13.30 -1.48 21.12
C PHE A 45 12.12 -0.79 21.79
N ARG A 46 11.13 -1.53 22.27
CA ARG A 46 9.90 -1.03 22.91
C ARG A 46 9.12 -0.01 22.06
N LYS A 47 9.47 0.13 20.79
CA LYS A 47 8.83 1.03 19.81
C LYS A 47 8.85 0.36 18.45
N LEU A 48 7.71 0.40 17.76
CA LEU A 48 7.60 0.10 16.34
C LEU A 48 7.40 1.42 15.59
N GLU A 49 8.08 1.57 14.48
CA GLU A 49 7.85 2.71 13.58
C GLU A 49 6.48 2.57 12.91
N THR A 50 5.86 3.72 12.54
CA THR A 50 4.53 3.72 11.91
C THR A 50 4.47 2.81 10.68
N MET A 51 5.55 2.78 9.89
CA MET A 51 5.65 1.93 8.70
C MET A 51 5.67 0.44 9.04
N GLN A 52 6.28 0.05 10.16
CA GLN A 52 6.30 -1.34 10.64
C GLN A 52 4.90 -1.78 11.13
N TRP A 53 4.15 -0.90 11.78
CA TRP A 53 2.74 -1.15 12.13
C TRP A 53 1.87 -1.34 10.89
N VAL A 54 2.04 -0.49 9.87
CA VAL A 54 1.31 -0.62 8.61
C VAL A 54 1.67 -1.93 7.92
N SER A 55 2.95 -2.27 7.83
CA SER A 55 3.41 -3.53 7.24
C SER A 55 2.86 -4.74 7.98
N LEU A 56 2.89 -4.74 9.30
CA LEU A 56 2.37 -5.82 10.14
C LEU A 56 0.85 -5.99 9.93
N LEU A 57 0.10 -4.89 9.92
CA LEU A 57 -1.34 -4.91 9.66
C LEU A 57 -1.63 -5.52 8.27
N LEU A 58 -0.91 -5.07 7.25
CA LEU A 58 -1.08 -5.59 5.89
C LEU A 58 -0.74 -7.07 5.80
N ILE A 59 0.34 -7.52 6.44
CA ILE A 59 0.74 -8.93 6.47
C ILE A 59 -0.34 -9.78 7.17
N ILE A 60 -0.86 -9.36 8.31
CA ILE A 60 -1.90 -10.08 9.05
C ILE A 60 -3.21 -10.13 8.26
N VAL A 61 -3.68 -8.98 7.75
CA VAL A 61 -4.95 -8.90 7.04
C VAL A 61 -4.89 -9.67 5.72
N PHE A 62 -3.90 -9.41 4.88
CA PHE A 62 -3.84 -10.02 3.54
C PHE A 62 -3.25 -11.43 3.56
N GLY A 63 -2.28 -11.69 4.42
CA GLY A 63 -1.72 -13.02 4.62
C GLY A 63 -2.75 -13.95 5.26
N GLY A 64 -3.36 -13.52 6.36
CA GLY A 64 -4.41 -14.28 7.05
C GLY A 64 -5.60 -14.58 6.15
N ALA A 65 -6.07 -13.58 5.42
CA ALA A 65 -7.16 -13.78 4.46
C ALA A 65 -6.78 -14.70 3.28
N THR A 66 -5.52 -14.69 2.82
CA THR A 66 -5.03 -15.63 1.79
C THR A 66 -5.03 -17.07 2.31
N ILE A 67 -4.64 -17.27 3.57
CA ILE A 67 -4.62 -18.59 4.22
C ILE A 67 -6.04 -19.11 4.40
N LEU A 68 -6.97 -18.24 4.85
CA LEU A 68 -8.34 -18.65 5.20
C LEU A 68 -9.22 -18.91 3.99
N THR A 69 -9.02 -18.16 2.90
CA THR A 69 -9.98 -18.20 1.81
C THR A 69 -9.53 -18.98 0.59
N GLY A 70 -8.22 -19.01 0.25
CA GLY A 70 -7.73 -19.67 -0.97
C GLY A 70 -8.54 -19.32 -2.25
N ASN A 71 -9.50 -18.40 -2.12
CA ASN A 71 -10.57 -18.15 -3.08
C ASN A 71 -10.16 -17.04 -4.06
N ARG A 72 -10.43 -17.31 -5.34
CA ARG A 72 -10.24 -16.36 -6.46
C ARG A 72 -10.91 -15.01 -6.18
N THR A 73 -12.14 -15.01 -5.68
CA THR A 73 -12.88 -13.81 -5.33
C THR A 73 -12.09 -12.91 -4.38
N PHE A 74 -11.47 -13.49 -3.37
CA PHE A 74 -10.68 -12.72 -2.41
C PHE A 74 -9.43 -12.10 -3.06
N ILE A 75 -8.77 -12.84 -3.98
CA ILE A 75 -7.61 -12.31 -4.71
C ILE A 75 -8.00 -11.05 -5.50
N MET A 76 -9.16 -11.07 -6.14
CA MET A 76 -9.67 -9.95 -6.91
C MET A 76 -10.15 -8.77 -6.03
N TRP A 77 -10.53 -9.05 -4.78
CA TRP A 77 -10.91 -8.04 -3.79
C TRP A 77 -9.72 -7.30 -3.16
N LYS A 78 -8.54 -7.92 -3.11
CA LYS A 78 -7.35 -7.34 -2.45
C LYS A 78 -7.04 -5.90 -2.86
N PRO A 79 -7.00 -5.53 -4.14
CA PRO A 79 -6.71 -4.15 -4.53
C PRO A 79 -7.76 -3.17 -4.01
N THR A 80 -9.05 -3.53 -4.04
CA THR A 80 -10.12 -2.69 -3.49
C THR A 80 -9.91 -2.40 -2.02
N LEU A 81 -9.63 -3.44 -1.23
CA LEU A 81 -9.37 -3.29 0.21
C LEU A 81 -8.16 -2.40 0.46
N LEU A 82 -7.07 -2.56 -0.30
CA LEU A 82 -5.90 -1.70 -0.19
C LEU A 82 -6.21 -0.24 -0.50
N PHE A 83 -6.93 0.02 -1.57
CA PHE A 83 -7.33 1.37 -1.95
C PHE A 83 -8.21 2.02 -0.87
N TRP A 84 -9.21 1.31 -0.35
CA TRP A 84 -10.11 1.86 0.65
C TRP A 84 -9.45 2.01 2.02
N ILE A 85 -8.61 1.07 2.44
CA ILE A 85 -7.81 1.21 3.67
C ILE A 85 -6.90 2.44 3.56
N GLY A 86 -6.24 2.64 2.41
CA GLY A 86 -5.44 3.82 2.15
C GLY A 86 -6.25 5.12 2.22
N ALA A 87 -7.45 5.13 1.61
CA ALA A 87 -8.36 6.27 1.66
C ALA A 87 -8.82 6.59 3.10
N ILE A 88 -9.20 5.56 3.86
CA ILE A 88 -9.59 5.69 5.27
C ILE A 88 -8.42 6.20 6.13
N ALA A 89 -7.21 5.69 5.91
CA ALA A 89 -6.03 6.15 6.63
C ALA A 89 -5.75 7.64 6.38
N ILE A 90 -5.88 8.12 5.14
CA ILE A 90 -5.77 9.53 4.80
C ILE A 90 -6.90 10.34 5.47
N LEU A 91 -8.13 9.85 5.44
CA LEU A 91 -9.26 10.51 6.09
C LEU A 91 -9.02 10.68 7.59
N ILE A 92 -8.69 9.60 8.29
CA ILE A 92 -8.41 9.60 9.72
C ILE A 92 -7.26 10.56 10.04
N SER A 93 -6.16 10.52 9.28
CA SER A 93 -5.02 11.40 9.50
C SER A 93 -5.39 12.89 9.37
N ASN A 94 -6.28 13.22 8.46
CA ASN A 94 -6.78 14.58 8.30
C ASN A 94 -7.71 15.02 9.45
N ILE A 95 -8.55 14.11 9.96
CA ILE A 95 -9.46 14.38 11.08
C ILE A 95 -8.66 14.68 12.36
N ILE A 96 -7.61 13.90 12.64
CA ILE A 96 -6.74 14.12 13.82
C ILE A 96 -5.73 15.24 13.61
N LYS A 97 -5.90 16.08 12.58
CA LYS A 97 -5.03 17.21 12.21
C LYS A 97 -3.55 16.85 12.02
N LYS A 98 -3.24 15.56 11.82
CA LYS A 98 -1.91 15.07 11.44
C LYS A 98 -2.02 14.64 9.99
N ASN A 99 -1.66 15.52 9.03
CA ASN A 99 -1.69 15.17 7.63
C ASN A 99 -0.71 14.01 7.37
N GLY A 100 -1.26 12.80 7.11
CA GLY A 100 -0.46 11.58 6.95
C GLY A 100 0.49 11.65 5.76
N LEU A 101 0.10 12.31 4.66
CA LEU A 101 0.99 12.52 3.52
C LEU A 101 2.14 13.49 3.88
N GLN A 102 1.86 14.53 4.63
CA GLN A 102 2.90 15.43 5.14
C GLN A 102 3.85 14.72 6.10
N ALA A 103 3.34 13.81 6.93
CA ALA A 103 4.19 13.02 7.83
C ALA A 103 5.12 12.05 7.08
N LEU A 104 4.70 11.57 5.92
CA LEU A 104 5.48 10.67 5.06
C LEU A 104 6.48 11.41 4.16
N LEU A 105 6.05 12.50 3.54
CA LEU A 105 6.79 13.19 2.47
C LEU A 105 7.34 14.55 2.90
N GLY A 106 6.92 15.09 4.04
CA GLY A 106 7.27 16.45 4.47
C GLY A 106 8.73 16.62 4.89
N LYS A 107 9.49 15.53 5.00
CA LYS A 107 10.95 15.60 5.19
C LYS A 107 11.68 15.95 3.90
N GLU A 108 11.12 15.54 2.77
CA GLU A 108 11.72 15.72 1.43
C GLU A 108 11.14 16.94 0.71
N ILE A 109 9.90 17.31 1.05
CA ILE A 109 9.17 18.35 0.33
C ILE A 109 8.54 19.35 1.30
N SER A 110 8.90 20.62 1.19
CA SER A 110 8.30 21.71 1.97
C SER A 110 7.16 22.35 1.19
N LEU A 111 5.92 22.20 1.67
CA LEU A 111 4.73 22.75 1.03
C LEU A 111 3.85 23.46 2.09
N PRO A 112 3.08 24.49 1.69
CA PRO A 112 2.07 25.09 2.56
C PRO A 112 1.02 24.07 3.04
N ASN A 113 0.54 24.21 4.27
CA ASN A 113 -0.45 23.30 4.85
C ASN A 113 -1.73 23.15 4.03
N ALA A 114 -2.17 24.23 3.36
CA ALA A 114 -3.32 24.20 2.46
C ALA A 114 -3.10 23.28 1.24
N VAL A 115 -1.88 23.23 0.72
CA VAL A 115 -1.49 22.36 -0.41
C VAL A 115 -1.45 20.90 0.04
N TRP A 116 -0.87 20.64 1.22
CA TRP A 116 -0.90 19.31 1.83
C TRP A 116 -2.31 18.75 2.01
N LYS A 117 -3.23 19.60 2.47
CA LYS A 117 -4.63 19.22 2.63
C LYS A 117 -5.30 18.88 1.30
N LYS A 118 -5.09 19.71 0.27
CA LYS A 118 -5.62 19.46 -1.08
C LYS A 118 -5.06 18.16 -1.67
N LEU A 119 -3.76 17.94 -1.52
CA LEU A 119 -3.08 16.73 -1.96
C LEU A 119 -3.70 15.49 -1.29
N ALA A 120 -3.86 15.51 0.03
CA ALA A 120 -4.45 14.42 0.78
C ALA A 120 -5.89 14.11 0.35
N ILE A 121 -6.72 15.13 0.16
CA ILE A 121 -8.11 14.98 -0.31
C ILE A 121 -8.13 14.39 -1.72
N SER A 122 -7.28 14.87 -2.61
CA SER A 122 -7.16 14.37 -3.99
C SER A 122 -6.79 12.87 -4.02
N TRP A 123 -5.80 12.46 -3.22
CA TRP A 123 -5.42 11.05 -3.09
C TRP A 123 -6.54 10.20 -2.48
N MET A 124 -7.23 10.70 -1.47
CA MET A 124 -8.36 10.01 -0.86
C MET A 124 -9.46 9.69 -1.89
N PHE A 125 -9.88 10.70 -2.67
CA PHE A 125 -10.88 10.50 -3.72
C PHE A 125 -10.38 9.55 -4.81
N PHE A 126 -9.14 9.69 -5.25
CA PHE A 126 -8.54 8.79 -6.23
C PHE A 126 -8.59 7.33 -5.76
N LEU A 127 -8.17 7.07 -4.52
CA LEU A 127 -8.18 5.72 -3.95
C LEU A 127 -9.60 5.16 -3.81
N ILE A 128 -10.57 5.97 -3.42
CA ILE A 128 -11.98 5.55 -3.36
C ILE A 128 -12.46 5.13 -4.75
N ILE A 129 -12.22 5.96 -5.76
CA ILE A 129 -12.63 5.69 -7.15
C ILE A 129 -11.94 4.42 -7.67
N MET A 130 -10.63 4.27 -7.46
CA MET A 130 -9.88 3.10 -7.89
C MET A 130 -10.40 1.80 -7.24
N GLY A 131 -10.83 1.86 -5.99
CA GLY A 131 -11.48 0.74 -5.31
C GLY A 131 -12.79 0.33 -5.98
N PHE A 132 -13.65 1.28 -6.32
CA PHE A 132 -14.91 1.02 -7.03
C PHE A 132 -14.66 0.52 -8.46
N VAL A 133 -13.72 1.10 -9.19
CA VAL A 133 -13.36 0.64 -10.54
C VAL A 133 -12.83 -0.80 -10.50
N ASN A 134 -11.98 -1.13 -9.52
CA ASN A 134 -11.50 -2.51 -9.35
C ASN A 134 -12.65 -3.49 -9.12
N LEU A 135 -13.64 -3.14 -8.27
CA LEU A 135 -14.82 -3.98 -8.05
C LEU A 135 -15.65 -4.14 -9.32
N ALA A 136 -15.90 -3.06 -10.04
CA ALA A 136 -16.69 -3.10 -11.27
C ALA A 136 -16.05 -3.99 -12.36
N VAL A 137 -14.72 -3.95 -12.47
CA VAL A 137 -13.99 -4.79 -13.41
C VAL A 137 -13.96 -6.25 -12.96
N ALA A 138 -13.80 -6.49 -11.65
CA ALA A 138 -13.73 -7.83 -11.07
C ALA A 138 -15.07 -8.57 -11.05
N TYR A 139 -16.20 -7.85 -10.95
CA TYR A 139 -17.54 -8.46 -10.87
C TYR A 139 -17.89 -9.24 -12.16
N PRO A 140 -18.50 -10.43 -12.09
CA PRO A 140 -18.98 -11.16 -10.91
C PRO A 140 -17.97 -12.11 -10.25
N PHE A 141 -16.68 -11.84 -10.31
CA PHE A 141 -15.59 -12.61 -9.70
C PHE A 141 -15.43 -14.03 -10.26
N SER A 142 -15.81 -14.22 -11.51
CA SER A 142 -15.71 -15.50 -12.22
C SER A 142 -14.30 -15.76 -12.79
N ALA A 143 -14.07 -17.01 -13.24
CA ALA A 143 -12.81 -17.37 -13.92
C ALA A 143 -12.57 -16.57 -15.20
N GLU A 144 -13.64 -16.30 -15.95
CA GLU A 144 -13.59 -15.50 -17.18
C GLU A 144 -13.20 -14.04 -16.90
N ARG A 145 -13.71 -13.48 -15.80
CA ARG A 145 -13.38 -12.12 -15.38
C ARG A 145 -11.95 -11.97 -14.88
N GLU A 146 -11.33 -13.03 -14.40
CA GLU A 146 -9.93 -12.98 -13.94
C GLU A 146 -8.97 -12.51 -15.03
N ALA A 147 -9.14 -12.95 -16.27
CA ALA A 147 -8.32 -12.49 -17.39
C ALA A 147 -8.50 -10.99 -17.68
N VAL A 148 -9.76 -10.51 -17.69
CA VAL A 148 -10.09 -9.08 -17.86
C VAL A 148 -9.53 -8.26 -16.73
N TRP A 149 -9.67 -8.74 -15.47
CA TRP A 149 -9.18 -8.07 -14.30
C TRP A 149 -7.63 -8.01 -14.26
N ASN A 150 -6.94 -9.07 -14.69
CA ASN A 150 -5.48 -9.06 -14.81
C ASN A 150 -5.01 -8.03 -15.85
N ASN A 151 -5.66 -7.96 -17.01
CA ASN A 151 -5.36 -6.92 -18.01
C ASN A 151 -5.61 -5.52 -17.46
N TYR A 152 -6.72 -5.31 -16.75
CA TYR A 152 -6.99 -4.04 -16.08
C TYR A 152 -5.90 -3.66 -15.08
N LYS A 153 -5.37 -4.59 -14.29
CA LYS A 153 -4.29 -4.30 -13.34
C LYS A 153 -3.07 -3.68 -14.04
N PHE A 154 -2.63 -4.30 -15.13
CA PHE A 154 -1.40 -3.88 -15.82
C PHE A 154 -1.61 -2.68 -16.75
N PHE A 155 -2.70 -2.67 -17.50
CA PHE A 155 -2.95 -1.67 -18.54
C PHE A 155 -3.96 -0.59 -18.12
N GLY A 156 -4.62 -0.76 -17.00
CA GLY A 156 -5.55 0.22 -16.44
C GLY A 156 -5.04 0.82 -15.13
N ALA A 157 -5.05 0.03 -14.05
CA ALA A 157 -4.79 0.55 -12.71
C ALA A 157 -3.39 1.15 -12.55
N ILE A 158 -2.34 0.48 -13.06
CA ILE A 158 -0.96 0.98 -12.97
C ILE A 158 -0.78 2.27 -13.78
N PRO A 159 -1.14 2.35 -15.07
CA PRO A 159 -1.04 3.59 -15.83
C PRO A 159 -1.88 4.72 -15.25
N LEU A 160 -3.11 4.47 -14.80
CA LEU A 160 -3.94 5.49 -14.18
C LEU A 160 -3.31 6.06 -12.90
N THR A 161 -2.73 5.19 -12.06
CA THR A 161 -2.03 5.64 -10.85
C THR A 161 -0.79 6.46 -11.20
N PHE A 162 -0.05 6.04 -12.21
CA PHE A 162 1.12 6.78 -12.69
C PHE A 162 0.73 8.16 -13.24
N LEU A 163 -0.28 8.23 -14.10
CA LEU A 163 -0.79 9.49 -14.67
C LEU A 163 -1.32 10.43 -13.57
N PHE A 164 -2.06 9.88 -12.60
CA PHE A 164 -2.51 10.66 -11.45
C PHE A 164 -1.33 11.21 -10.65
N SER A 165 -0.33 10.37 -10.35
CA SER A 165 0.89 10.80 -9.65
C SER A 165 1.64 11.87 -10.41
N LEU A 166 1.79 11.73 -11.72
CA LEU A 166 2.42 12.72 -12.59
C LEU A 166 1.65 14.07 -12.57
N ALA A 167 0.33 14.01 -12.65
CA ALA A 167 -0.51 15.20 -12.54
C ALA A 167 -0.32 15.91 -11.18
N GLN A 168 -0.18 15.14 -10.08
CA GLN A 168 0.13 15.70 -8.77
C GLN A 168 1.50 16.37 -8.75
N VAL A 169 2.53 15.74 -9.32
CA VAL A 169 3.89 16.33 -9.40
C VAL A 169 3.85 17.65 -10.17
N ILE A 170 3.19 17.69 -11.32
CA ILE A 170 3.04 18.92 -12.13
C ILE A 170 2.31 20.00 -11.33
N TYR A 171 1.25 19.63 -10.59
CA TYR A 171 0.53 20.57 -9.73
C TYR A 171 1.43 21.12 -8.62
N LEU A 172 2.19 20.24 -7.94
CA LEU A 172 3.06 20.60 -6.83
C LEU A 172 4.27 21.44 -7.26
N ASN A 173 4.75 21.28 -8.49
CA ASN A 173 5.88 22.06 -9.01
C ASN A 173 5.64 23.58 -8.97
N ARG A 174 4.37 24.01 -8.92
CA ARG A 174 4.01 25.43 -8.77
C ARG A 174 4.28 25.99 -7.36
N TYR A 175 4.42 25.11 -6.38
CA TYR A 175 4.57 25.45 -4.96
C TYR A 175 5.95 25.11 -4.40
N LEU A 176 6.79 24.44 -5.18
CA LEU A 176 8.17 24.15 -4.80
C LEU A 176 9.01 25.43 -4.91
N PRO A 177 9.96 25.66 -3.98
CA PRO A 177 10.92 26.73 -4.11
C PRO A 177 11.65 26.61 -5.45
N LYS A 178 11.66 27.66 -6.24
CA LYS A 178 12.51 27.69 -7.44
C LYS A 178 13.96 27.68 -6.95
N GLU A 179 14.69 26.67 -7.33
CA GLU A 179 16.14 26.61 -7.10
C GLU A 179 16.76 27.86 -7.74
N ASN A 180 17.31 28.75 -6.91
CA ASN A 180 18.06 29.89 -7.41
C ASN A 180 19.28 29.33 -8.15
N LYS A 181 19.26 29.36 -9.47
CA LYS A 181 20.41 29.11 -10.36
C LYS A 181 21.40 30.27 -10.30
N ASN A 182 21.84 30.66 -9.13
CA ASN A 182 22.93 31.61 -8.93
C ASN A 182 23.77 31.05 -7.78
N ASP A 183 24.61 30.09 -8.12
CA ASP A 183 25.94 29.85 -7.52
C ASP A 183 26.79 29.08 -8.54
#